data_c6de245b296114442560dda659336db2
#
_entry.id   c6de245b296114442560dda659336db2
#
_cell.length_a   1.000
_cell.length_b   1.000
_cell.length_c   1.000
_cell.angle_alpha   90.00
_cell.angle_beta   90.00
_cell.angle_gamma   90.00
#
_symmetry.space_group_name_H-M   'P 1'
#
loop_
_entity.id
_entity.type
_entity.pdbx_description
1 polymer ?
#
loop_
_entity_poly.entity_id
_entity_poly.type
_entity_poly.pdbx_seq_one_letter_code
_entity_poly.pdbx_strand_id
1 'polypeptide(L)'
;PAARAFAVQTSLSASLSGDPSVFASVTPELAETILASPNNILGLEYCKTLFRRNSQICPVPIARIGSGYHANDLDTSFASATGIRSYLNGLADLYSDLSALEAWMPESAFLTLCEALNAHPLMFEEDFAAMLGYCLATHDSFAYYADGSLELSNRILRQREHFSSVADFLEDLKTKEVTYTRLSRLLTHILLDIKEKDYGFYRNLDYVPVSYTHLRAHETLANL
;
A
#
# COMPACT_ATOMS: atom_id res chain seq x y z
N PRO A 1 5.14 -20.40 10.04
CA PRO A 1 3.72 -20.46 9.67
C PRO A 1 2.83 -20.84 10.87
N ALA A 2 3.02 -22.01 11.51
CA ALA A 2 2.21 -22.50 12.64
C ALA A 2 2.10 -21.53 13.84
N ALA A 3 3.18 -20.88 14.24
CA ALA A 3 3.17 -19.92 15.34
C ALA A 3 2.34 -18.65 15.05
N ARG A 4 2.28 -18.22 13.78
CA ARG A 4 1.41 -17.10 13.36
C ARG A 4 -0.07 -17.51 13.34
N ALA A 5 -0.39 -18.68 12.84
CA ALA A 5 -1.74 -19.23 12.84
C ALA A 5 -2.26 -19.41 14.29
N PHE A 6 -1.42 -19.92 15.19
CA PHE A 6 -1.74 -20.04 16.61
C PHE A 6 -1.95 -18.67 17.29
N ALA A 7 -1.09 -17.69 17.00
CA ALA A 7 -1.24 -16.34 17.54
C ALA A 7 -2.53 -15.64 17.06
N VAL A 8 -2.94 -15.88 15.81
CA VAL A 8 -4.20 -15.37 15.24
C VAL A 8 -5.39 -16.09 15.86
N GLN A 9 -5.33 -17.39 16.02
CA GLN A 9 -6.38 -18.16 16.68
C GLN A 9 -6.56 -17.72 18.14
N THR A 10 -5.47 -17.48 18.88
CA THR A 10 -5.50 -17.00 20.26
C THR A 10 -6.01 -15.56 20.33
N SER A 11 -5.63 -14.67 19.41
CA SER A 11 -6.10 -13.28 19.39
C SER A 11 -7.55 -13.16 18.92
N LEU A 12 -8.00 -13.98 17.98
CA LEU A 12 -9.41 -14.08 17.60
C LEU A 12 -10.26 -14.64 18.75
N SER A 13 -9.83 -15.71 19.41
CA SER A 13 -10.56 -16.28 20.54
C SER A 13 -10.65 -15.32 21.73
N ALA A 14 -9.65 -14.51 22.00
CA ALA A 14 -9.68 -13.47 23.03
C ALA A 14 -10.55 -12.26 22.66
N SER A 15 -10.79 -12.03 21.37
CA SER A 15 -11.42 -10.81 20.84
C SER A 15 -12.94 -10.92 20.59
N LEU A 16 -13.46 -12.14 20.48
CA LEU A 16 -14.86 -12.35 20.13
C LEU A 16 -15.56 -13.12 21.27
N SER A 17 -15.81 -12.48 22.37
CA SER A 17 -16.58 -13.02 23.51
C SER A 17 -18.08 -13.24 23.20
N GLY A 18 -18.43 -13.52 21.95
CA GLY A 18 -19.82 -13.61 21.49
C GLY A 18 -20.36 -15.02 21.36
N ASP A 19 -19.70 -15.93 20.67
CA ASP A 19 -20.19 -17.30 20.47
C ASP A 19 -19.04 -18.29 20.26
N PRO A 20 -18.81 -19.23 21.20
CA PRO A 20 -17.74 -20.22 21.08
C PRO A 20 -17.88 -21.14 19.87
N SER A 21 -19.06 -21.29 19.29
CA SER A 21 -19.30 -22.16 18.13
C SER A 21 -18.68 -21.62 16.85
N VAL A 22 -18.53 -20.30 16.71
CA VAL A 22 -17.91 -19.66 15.55
C VAL A 22 -16.41 -19.93 15.51
N PHE A 23 -15.77 -20.13 16.67
CA PHE A 23 -14.32 -20.41 16.77
C PHE A 23 -13.98 -21.86 16.47
N ALA A 24 -14.88 -22.79 16.74
CA ALA A 24 -14.66 -24.20 16.41
C ALA A 24 -14.59 -24.45 14.90
N SER A 25 -15.01 -23.48 14.07
CA SER A 25 -15.02 -23.57 12.61
C SER A 25 -13.76 -22.98 11.95
N VAL A 26 -12.87 -22.29 12.68
CA VAL A 26 -11.62 -21.74 12.12
C VAL A 26 -10.52 -22.78 12.22
N THR A 27 -10.33 -23.53 11.14
CA THR A 27 -9.18 -24.46 11.05
C THR A 27 -7.87 -23.70 10.80
N PRO A 28 -6.71 -24.31 11.14
CA PRO A 28 -5.40 -23.71 10.83
C PRO A 28 -5.24 -23.37 9.34
N GLU A 29 -5.74 -24.22 8.45
CA GLU A 29 -5.68 -24.05 7.01
C GLU A 29 -6.52 -22.84 6.56
N LEU A 30 -7.70 -22.65 7.14
CA LEU A 30 -8.55 -21.48 6.87
C LEU A 30 -7.86 -20.19 7.36
N ALA A 31 -7.23 -20.24 8.54
CA ALA A 31 -6.47 -19.10 9.07
C ALA A 31 -5.28 -18.73 8.16
N GLU A 32 -4.55 -19.73 7.65
CA GLU A 32 -3.45 -19.50 6.69
C GLU A 32 -3.99 -18.87 5.39
N THR A 33 -5.09 -19.37 4.85
CA THR A 33 -5.72 -18.83 3.65
C THR A 33 -6.16 -17.38 3.84
N ILE A 34 -6.78 -17.07 4.96
CA ILE A 34 -7.21 -15.69 5.29
C ILE A 34 -5.99 -14.77 5.38
N LEU A 35 -4.92 -15.21 6.05
CA LEU A 35 -3.70 -14.42 6.27
C LEU A 35 -2.79 -14.34 5.03
N ALA A 36 -3.01 -15.17 4.03
CA ALA A 36 -2.30 -15.07 2.75
C ALA A 36 -2.75 -13.85 1.92
N SER A 37 -3.95 -13.31 2.18
CA SER A 37 -4.50 -12.17 1.43
C SER A 37 -4.25 -10.84 2.15
N PRO A 38 -3.58 -9.86 1.50
CA PRO A 38 -3.33 -8.54 2.08
C PRO A 38 -4.62 -7.80 2.48
N ASN A 39 -5.70 -7.92 1.70
CA ASN A 39 -6.98 -7.30 2.00
C ASN A 39 -7.62 -7.89 3.27
N ASN A 40 -7.49 -9.19 3.46
CA ASN A 40 -8.02 -9.85 4.66
C ASN A 40 -7.21 -9.44 5.91
N ILE A 41 -5.88 -9.33 5.79
CA ILE A 41 -5.03 -8.82 6.89
C ILE A 41 -5.48 -7.41 7.28
N LEU A 42 -5.70 -6.53 6.31
CA LEU A 42 -6.17 -5.17 6.57
C LEU A 42 -7.54 -5.16 7.24
N GLY A 43 -8.49 -5.97 6.75
CA GLY A 43 -9.82 -6.12 7.35
C GLY A 43 -9.76 -6.61 8.80
N LEU A 44 -8.87 -7.57 9.08
CA LEU A 44 -8.65 -8.06 10.45
C LEU A 44 -8.09 -6.98 11.38
N GLU A 45 -7.16 -6.15 10.93
CA GLU A 45 -6.63 -5.05 11.74
C GLU A 45 -7.69 -3.96 12.00
N TYR A 46 -8.59 -3.70 11.05
CA TYR A 46 -9.76 -2.84 11.31
C TYR A 46 -10.68 -3.43 12.36
N CYS A 47 -11.08 -4.68 12.23
CA CYS A 47 -11.93 -5.37 13.21
C CYS A 47 -11.30 -5.35 14.60
N LYS A 48 -10.01 -5.65 14.70
CA LYS A 48 -9.23 -5.63 15.94
C LYS A 48 -9.20 -4.24 16.60
N THR A 49 -9.08 -3.20 15.79
CA THR A 49 -9.10 -1.81 16.28
C THR A 49 -10.48 -1.40 16.77
N LEU A 50 -11.55 -1.73 16.02
CA LEU A 50 -12.92 -1.47 16.43
C LEU A 50 -13.24 -2.15 17.77
N PHE A 51 -12.81 -3.41 17.91
CA PHE A 51 -12.99 -4.16 19.14
C PHE A 51 -12.23 -3.50 20.33
N ARG A 52 -10.94 -3.18 20.16
CA ARG A 52 -10.14 -2.54 21.22
C ARG A 52 -10.70 -1.20 21.68
N ARG A 53 -11.37 -0.48 20.80
CA ARG A 53 -12.00 0.81 21.08
C ARG A 53 -13.44 0.71 21.58
N ASN A 54 -13.97 -0.51 21.72
CA ASN A 54 -15.40 -0.73 22.01
C ASN A 54 -16.32 0.06 21.06
N SER A 55 -15.94 0.12 19.79
CA SER A 55 -16.66 0.90 18.78
C SER A 55 -18.00 0.27 18.45
N GLN A 56 -19.02 1.10 18.22
CA GLN A 56 -20.33 0.65 17.76
C GLN A 56 -20.42 0.47 16.23
N ILE A 57 -19.32 0.73 15.50
CA ILE A 57 -19.24 0.52 14.06
C ILE A 57 -19.28 -0.98 13.75
N CYS A 58 -20.24 -1.40 12.94
CA CYS A 58 -20.35 -2.77 12.47
C CYS A 58 -19.52 -2.95 11.19
N PRO A 59 -18.50 -3.82 11.17
CA PRO A 59 -17.74 -4.10 9.95
C PRO A 59 -18.57 -4.93 8.98
N VAL A 60 -18.70 -4.48 7.74
CA VAL A 60 -19.40 -5.21 6.66
C VAL A 60 -18.37 -5.58 5.59
N PRO A 61 -18.01 -6.87 5.45
CA PRO A 61 -17.10 -7.31 4.41
C PRO A 61 -17.81 -7.37 3.06
N ILE A 62 -17.13 -6.92 2.01
CA ILE A 62 -17.57 -7.05 0.63
C ILE A 62 -16.64 -8.01 -0.07
N ALA A 63 -17.18 -9.07 -0.67
CA ALA A 63 -16.40 -10.03 -1.44
C ALA A 63 -15.79 -9.33 -2.67
N ARG A 64 -14.48 -9.49 -2.84
CA ARG A 64 -13.79 -8.98 -4.03
C ARG A 64 -14.15 -9.83 -5.24
N ILE A 65 -14.56 -9.19 -6.32
CA ILE A 65 -14.82 -9.81 -7.62
C ILE A 65 -13.70 -9.38 -8.60
N GLY A 66 -13.22 -10.29 -9.43
CA GLY A 66 -12.20 -10.02 -10.45
C GLY A 66 -10.81 -10.54 -10.08
N SER A 67 -9.77 -9.96 -10.71
CA SER A 67 -8.38 -10.40 -10.56
C SER A 67 -7.85 -10.30 -9.12
N GLY A 68 -6.95 -11.23 -8.75
CA GLY A 68 -6.24 -11.19 -7.47
C GLY A 68 -5.45 -9.88 -7.27
N TYR A 69 -5.06 -9.59 -6.03
CA TYR A 69 -4.38 -8.32 -5.68
C TYR A 69 -3.09 -8.07 -6.47
N HIS A 70 -2.38 -9.12 -6.86
CA HIS A 70 -1.13 -9.07 -7.62
C HIS A 70 -1.27 -9.59 -9.05
N ALA A 71 -2.49 -9.85 -9.53
CA ALA A 71 -2.68 -10.32 -10.89
C ALA A 71 -2.42 -9.18 -11.88
N ASN A 72 -1.45 -9.37 -12.76
CA ASN A 72 -1.22 -8.53 -13.92
C ASN A 72 -2.13 -8.94 -15.08
N ASP A 73 -3.03 -9.91 -14.84
CA ASP A 73 -3.95 -10.41 -15.88
C ASP A 73 -5.03 -9.38 -16.16
N LEU A 74 -5.02 -8.91 -17.39
CA LEU A 74 -5.98 -7.98 -17.98
C LEU A 74 -7.18 -8.70 -18.62
N ASP A 75 -7.24 -10.04 -18.49
CA ASP A 75 -8.29 -10.89 -19.06
C ASP A 75 -9.61 -10.92 -18.26
N THR A 76 -9.69 -10.19 -17.16
CA THR A 76 -10.90 -10.15 -16.31
C THR A 76 -11.67 -8.85 -16.51
N SER A 77 -13.00 -8.91 -16.32
CA SER A 77 -13.89 -7.74 -16.42
C SER A 77 -13.51 -6.57 -15.50
N PHE A 78 -12.63 -6.79 -14.53
CA PHE A 78 -12.10 -5.75 -13.65
C PHE A 78 -10.60 -5.98 -13.44
N ALA A 79 -9.78 -5.10 -14.01
CA ALA A 79 -8.34 -5.14 -13.81
C ALA A 79 -7.97 -4.70 -12.38
N SER A 80 -6.83 -5.21 -11.88
CA SER A 80 -6.25 -4.73 -10.64
C SER A 80 -5.68 -3.31 -10.82
N ALA A 81 -5.60 -2.53 -9.73
CA ALA A 81 -4.94 -1.23 -9.78
C ALA A 81 -3.47 -1.32 -10.22
N THR A 82 -2.80 -2.44 -9.93
CA THR A 82 -1.45 -2.72 -10.40
C THR A 82 -1.43 -2.94 -11.92
N GLY A 83 -2.38 -3.73 -12.45
CA GLY A 83 -2.51 -3.95 -13.88
C GLY A 83 -2.77 -2.66 -14.64
N ILE A 84 -3.70 -1.82 -14.15
CA ILE A 84 -4.00 -0.51 -14.75
C ILE A 84 -2.74 0.38 -14.75
N ARG A 85 -2.02 0.50 -13.63
CA ARG A 85 -0.80 1.31 -13.56
C ARG A 85 0.30 0.78 -14.48
N SER A 86 0.47 -0.54 -14.54
CA SER A 86 1.45 -1.17 -15.43
C SER A 86 1.13 -0.91 -16.91
N TYR A 87 -0.15 -0.99 -17.27
CA TYR A 87 -0.61 -0.65 -18.61
C TYR A 87 -0.31 0.82 -18.96
N LEU A 88 -0.70 1.76 -18.08
CA LEU A 88 -0.48 3.19 -18.30
C LEU A 88 1.03 3.53 -18.38
N ASN A 89 1.87 2.89 -17.60
CA ASN A 89 3.32 3.07 -17.64
C ASN A 89 3.96 2.51 -18.93
N GLY A 90 3.32 1.55 -19.55
CA GLY A 90 3.77 0.95 -20.81
C GLY A 90 3.33 1.69 -22.08
N LEU A 91 2.45 2.69 -21.97
CA LEU A 91 1.98 3.47 -23.11
C LEU A 91 3.06 4.44 -23.58
N ALA A 92 3.42 4.38 -24.87
CA ALA A 92 4.37 5.31 -25.48
C ALA A 92 3.80 6.74 -25.58
N ASP A 93 2.47 6.85 -25.70
CA ASP A 93 1.71 8.10 -25.66
C ASP A 93 0.42 7.85 -24.87
N LEU A 94 0.29 8.54 -23.76
CA LEU A 94 -0.87 8.46 -22.86
C LEU A 94 -2.21 8.77 -23.53
N TYR A 95 -2.19 9.45 -24.67
CA TYR A 95 -3.42 9.85 -25.37
C TYR A 95 -3.81 8.89 -26.49
N SER A 96 -2.95 7.94 -26.87
CA SER A 96 -3.13 7.18 -28.10
C SER A 96 -3.99 5.95 -27.97
N ASP A 97 -4.11 5.30 -26.82
CA ASP A 97 -4.93 4.09 -26.69
C ASP A 97 -5.41 3.80 -25.26
N LEU A 98 -6.30 4.61 -24.75
CA LEU A 98 -6.95 4.34 -23.47
C LEU A 98 -8.17 3.40 -23.62
N SER A 99 -8.56 3.05 -24.85
CA SER A 99 -9.78 2.28 -25.11
C SER A 99 -9.81 0.91 -24.43
N ALA A 100 -8.63 0.28 -24.27
CA ALA A 100 -8.54 -0.99 -23.56
C ALA A 100 -8.96 -0.88 -22.08
N LEU A 101 -8.75 0.29 -21.44
CA LEU A 101 -9.12 0.51 -20.05
C LEU A 101 -10.62 0.59 -19.82
N GLU A 102 -11.39 0.99 -20.85
CA GLU A 102 -12.84 1.06 -20.80
C GLU A 102 -13.45 -0.32 -20.50
N ALA A 103 -12.86 -1.38 -21.03
CA ALA A 103 -13.32 -2.76 -20.78
C ALA A 103 -12.96 -3.29 -19.38
N TRP A 104 -12.00 -2.65 -18.67
CA TRP A 104 -11.43 -3.15 -17.43
C TRP A 104 -11.87 -2.40 -16.16
N MET A 105 -12.65 -1.35 -16.34
CA MET A 105 -13.15 -0.55 -15.21
C MET A 105 -14.57 -0.05 -15.46
N PRO A 106 -15.32 0.35 -14.44
CA PRO A 106 -16.61 1.00 -14.61
C PRO A 106 -16.50 2.28 -15.45
N GLU A 107 -17.50 2.54 -16.29
CA GLU A 107 -17.55 3.71 -17.18
C GLU A 107 -17.27 5.03 -16.42
N SER A 108 -17.88 5.23 -15.26
CA SER A 108 -17.66 6.43 -14.45
C SER A 108 -16.20 6.59 -14.01
N ALA A 109 -15.51 5.49 -13.68
CA ALA A 109 -14.10 5.52 -13.32
C ALA A 109 -13.21 5.82 -14.53
N PHE A 110 -13.56 5.26 -15.70
CA PHE A 110 -12.86 5.53 -16.96
C PHE A 110 -12.97 7.02 -17.36
N LEU A 111 -14.18 7.58 -17.32
CA LEU A 111 -14.40 9.01 -17.60
C LEU A 111 -13.60 9.92 -16.64
N THR A 112 -13.63 9.62 -15.34
CA THR A 112 -12.84 10.35 -14.34
C THR A 112 -11.34 10.26 -14.61
N LEU A 113 -10.86 9.08 -15.02
CA LEU A 113 -9.44 8.90 -15.40
C LEU A 113 -9.09 9.75 -16.63
N CYS A 114 -9.92 9.75 -17.68
CA CYS A 114 -9.71 10.57 -18.86
C CYS A 114 -9.67 12.07 -18.52
N GLU A 115 -10.59 12.55 -17.70
CA GLU A 115 -10.59 13.94 -17.21
C GLU A 115 -9.31 14.27 -16.45
N ALA A 116 -8.87 13.38 -15.53
CA ALA A 116 -7.66 13.58 -14.76
C ALA A 116 -6.41 13.62 -15.65
N LEU A 117 -6.31 12.74 -16.64
CA LEU A 117 -5.20 12.71 -17.60
C LEU A 117 -5.14 13.96 -18.48
N ASN A 118 -6.28 14.52 -18.82
CA ASN A 118 -6.33 15.80 -19.55
C ASN A 118 -5.89 17.01 -18.70
N ALA A 119 -6.08 16.93 -17.39
CA ALA A 119 -5.74 18.02 -16.48
C ALA A 119 -4.29 17.93 -15.95
N HIS A 120 -3.78 16.71 -15.76
CA HIS A 120 -2.49 16.47 -15.12
C HIS A 120 -1.76 15.30 -15.78
N PRO A 121 -0.43 15.41 -15.99
CA PRO A 121 0.37 14.27 -16.44
C PRO A 121 0.41 13.18 -15.35
N LEU A 122 0.50 11.93 -15.76
CA LEU A 122 0.84 10.84 -14.84
C LEU A 122 2.28 11.00 -14.39
N MET A 123 2.53 10.63 -13.13
CA MET A 123 3.85 10.63 -12.53
C MET A 123 4.18 9.21 -12.07
N PHE A 124 5.32 8.71 -12.52
CA PHE A 124 5.85 7.40 -12.15
C PHE A 124 7.13 7.57 -11.30
N GLU A 125 7.56 6.52 -10.64
CA GLU A 125 8.76 6.59 -9.78
C GLU A 125 9.98 7.08 -10.56
N GLU A 126 10.12 6.72 -11.82
CA GLU A 126 11.24 7.06 -12.67
C GLU A 126 11.29 8.55 -13.08
N ASP A 127 10.17 9.24 -13.06
CA ASP A 127 10.12 10.69 -13.33
C ASP A 127 10.90 11.49 -12.27
N PHE A 128 11.08 10.91 -11.10
CA PHE A 128 11.83 11.49 -9.99
C PHE A 128 13.30 11.06 -9.93
N ALA A 129 13.79 10.23 -10.88
CA ALA A 129 15.14 9.65 -10.85
C ALA A 129 16.23 10.72 -10.74
N ALA A 130 16.16 11.79 -11.54
CA ALA A 130 17.14 12.87 -11.49
C ALA A 130 17.19 13.60 -10.14
N MET A 131 16.02 13.88 -9.55
CA MET A 131 15.90 14.54 -8.24
C MET A 131 16.41 13.61 -7.12
N LEU A 132 16.07 12.33 -7.19
CA LEU A 132 16.53 11.34 -6.23
C LEU A 132 18.05 11.15 -6.35
N GLY A 133 18.60 11.06 -7.57
CA GLY A 133 20.04 10.99 -7.83
C GLY A 133 20.79 12.18 -7.22
N TYR A 134 20.23 13.39 -7.34
CA TYR A 134 20.80 14.57 -6.67
C TYR A 134 20.79 14.43 -5.14
N CYS A 135 19.68 13.99 -4.55
CA CYS A 135 19.62 13.75 -3.10
C CYS A 135 20.64 12.68 -2.65
N LEU A 136 20.76 11.58 -3.41
CA LEU A 136 21.72 10.52 -3.11
C LEU A 136 23.17 11.00 -3.19
N ALA A 137 23.49 11.89 -4.14
CA ALA A 137 24.83 12.43 -4.32
C ALA A 137 25.22 13.46 -3.25
N THR A 138 24.27 14.23 -2.74
CA THR A 138 24.55 15.40 -1.88
C THR A 138 24.43 15.12 -0.39
N HIS A 139 23.76 14.03 0.02
CA HIS A 139 23.58 13.70 1.43
C HIS A 139 24.66 12.73 1.93
N ASP A 140 25.13 12.97 3.14
CA ASP A 140 26.14 12.13 3.80
C ASP A 140 25.53 11.04 4.70
N SER A 141 24.22 11.08 4.94
CA SER A 141 23.49 10.10 5.73
C SER A 141 22.01 10.08 5.38
N PHE A 142 21.44 8.89 5.44
CA PHE A 142 19.99 8.65 5.23
C PHE A 142 19.31 8.03 6.47
N ALA A 143 20.07 7.89 7.57
CA ALA A 143 19.59 7.20 8.77
C ALA A 143 18.50 7.97 9.54
N TYR A 144 18.43 9.28 9.37
CA TYR A 144 17.48 10.15 10.05
C TYR A 144 16.14 10.34 9.31
N TYR A 145 16.05 9.86 8.07
CA TYR A 145 14.79 9.85 7.35
C TYR A 145 13.83 8.80 7.89
N ALA A 146 12.54 9.03 7.75
CA ALA A 146 11.53 8.06 8.11
C ALA A 146 11.74 6.73 7.34
N ASP A 147 11.51 5.61 8.00
CA ASP A 147 11.91 4.26 7.56
C ASP A 147 13.44 4.02 7.42
N GLY A 148 14.27 5.02 7.67
CA GLY A 148 15.71 4.94 7.62
C GLY A 148 16.32 4.17 8.80
N SER A 149 17.53 3.67 8.60
CA SER A 149 18.38 3.10 9.65
C SER A 149 19.84 3.31 9.30
N LEU A 150 20.74 3.22 10.27
CA LEU A 150 22.18 3.36 10.02
C LEU A 150 22.69 2.31 9.02
N GLU A 151 22.20 1.08 9.14
CA GLU A 151 22.57 -0.01 8.23
C GLU A 151 22.12 0.29 6.80
N LEU A 152 20.87 0.73 6.64
CA LEU A 152 20.29 1.05 5.34
C LEU A 152 20.96 2.27 4.72
N SER A 153 21.26 3.30 5.52
CA SER A 153 22.02 4.47 5.10
C SER A 153 23.39 4.08 4.56
N ASN A 154 24.14 3.24 5.28
CA ASN A 154 25.44 2.77 4.83
C ASN A 154 25.37 1.94 3.54
N ARG A 155 24.28 1.21 3.32
CA ARG A 155 24.07 0.46 2.09
C ARG A 155 23.78 1.40 0.92
N ILE A 156 22.90 2.37 1.10
CA ILE A 156 22.61 3.41 0.10
C ILE A 156 23.89 4.15 -0.29
N LEU A 157 24.68 4.61 0.69
CA LEU A 157 25.93 5.33 0.43
C LEU A 157 26.95 4.52 -0.39
N ARG A 158 26.99 3.20 -0.21
CA ARG A 158 27.87 2.31 -1.00
C ARG A 158 27.38 2.09 -2.42
N GLN A 159 26.05 2.08 -2.62
CA GLN A 159 25.43 1.77 -3.92
C GLN A 159 25.11 3.01 -4.75
N ARG A 160 25.13 4.21 -4.17
CA ARG A 160 24.69 5.45 -4.83
C ARG A 160 25.45 5.79 -6.11
N GLU A 161 26.71 5.37 -6.23
CA GLU A 161 27.52 5.60 -7.44
C GLU A 161 27.05 4.75 -8.62
N HIS A 162 26.29 3.68 -8.37
CA HIS A 162 25.70 2.80 -9.37
C HIS A 162 24.24 3.14 -9.68
N PHE A 163 23.74 4.24 -9.15
CA PHE A 163 22.37 4.67 -9.39
C PHE A 163 22.16 4.99 -10.88
N SER A 164 21.35 4.17 -11.56
CA SER A 164 21.00 4.31 -12.99
C SER A 164 19.52 4.57 -13.18
N SER A 165 18.68 3.83 -12.46
CA SER A 165 17.22 3.95 -12.42
C SER A 165 16.71 3.73 -11.00
N VAL A 166 15.51 4.19 -10.70
CA VAL A 166 14.88 3.97 -9.38
C VAL A 166 14.60 2.50 -9.18
N ALA A 167 14.07 1.82 -10.21
CA ALA A 167 13.70 0.41 -10.13
C ALA A 167 14.92 -0.49 -9.89
N ASP A 168 16.01 -0.33 -10.67
CA ASP A 168 17.23 -1.13 -10.51
C ASP A 168 17.86 -0.87 -9.15
N PHE A 169 17.92 0.37 -8.72
CA PHE A 169 18.49 0.75 -7.43
C PHE A 169 17.71 0.14 -6.25
N LEU A 170 16.39 0.07 -6.34
CA LEU A 170 15.53 -0.59 -5.34
C LEU A 170 15.78 -2.10 -5.28
N GLU A 171 15.96 -2.76 -6.43
CA GLU A 171 16.29 -4.20 -6.46
C GLU A 171 17.69 -4.48 -5.90
N ASP A 172 18.68 -3.62 -6.17
CA ASP A 172 20.04 -3.75 -5.63
C ASP A 172 20.10 -3.54 -4.11
N LEU A 173 19.23 -2.69 -3.57
CA LEU A 173 19.14 -2.45 -2.13
C LEU A 173 18.34 -3.53 -1.39
N LYS A 174 17.49 -4.28 -2.08
CA LYS A 174 16.57 -5.26 -1.51
C LYS A 174 17.29 -6.43 -0.84
N THR A 175 16.71 -6.92 0.26
CA THR A 175 17.16 -8.12 0.96
C THR A 175 15.96 -8.92 1.49
N LYS A 176 16.22 -10.08 2.09
CA LYS A 176 15.17 -10.87 2.76
C LYS A 176 14.49 -10.11 3.91
N GLU A 177 15.20 -9.19 4.55
CA GLU A 177 14.71 -8.42 5.71
C GLU A 177 14.15 -7.05 5.33
N VAL A 178 14.58 -6.51 4.19
CA VAL A 178 14.16 -5.19 3.71
C VAL A 178 13.43 -5.34 2.39
N THR A 179 12.13 -5.15 2.43
CA THR A 179 11.25 -5.32 1.27
C THR A 179 11.36 -4.13 0.31
N TYR A 180 11.08 -4.37 -0.97
CA TYR A 180 10.96 -3.35 -2.01
C TYR A 180 10.09 -2.16 -1.56
N THR A 181 8.90 -2.43 -1.03
CA THR A 181 7.96 -1.38 -0.59
C THR A 181 8.53 -0.51 0.53
N ARG A 182 9.32 -1.07 1.46
CA ARG A 182 9.97 -0.28 2.51
C ARG A 182 11.05 0.63 1.92
N LEU A 183 11.81 0.12 0.96
CA LEU A 183 12.84 0.90 0.27
C LEU A 183 12.22 2.02 -0.57
N SER A 184 11.18 1.74 -1.35
CA SER A 184 10.46 2.76 -2.14
C SER A 184 9.92 3.88 -1.25
N ARG A 185 9.33 3.55 -0.07
CA ARG A 185 8.93 4.57 0.90
C ARG A 185 10.11 5.38 1.42
N LEU A 186 11.23 4.75 1.77
CA LEU A 186 12.43 5.46 2.23
C LEU A 186 12.94 6.43 1.16
N LEU A 187 13.04 6.00 -0.11
CA LEU A 187 13.46 6.88 -1.19
C LEU A 187 12.49 8.06 -1.38
N THR A 188 11.20 7.80 -1.23
CA THR A 188 10.17 8.87 -1.23
C THR A 188 10.36 9.83 -0.05
N HIS A 189 10.67 9.32 1.15
CA HIS A 189 10.95 10.16 2.31
C HIS A 189 12.23 11.00 2.13
N ILE A 190 13.24 10.46 1.50
CA ILE A 190 14.46 11.21 1.14
C ILE A 190 14.12 12.34 0.15
N LEU A 191 13.37 12.03 -0.90
CA LEU A 191 12.96 12.98 -1.92
C LEU A 191 12.13 14.14 -1.34
N LEU A 192 11.24 13.84 -0.39
CA LEU A 192 10.34 14.81 0.24
C LEU A 192 10.90 15.43 1.54
N ASP A 193 12.14 15.10 1.91
CA ASP A 193 12.81 15.51 3.17
C ASP A 193 12.02 15.16 4.43
N ILE A 194 11.29 14.04 4.44
CA ILE A 194 10.50 13.58 5.59
C ILE A 194 11.40 12.82 6.58
N LYS A 195 11.57 13.35 7.76
CA LYS A 195 12.46 12.80 8.80
C LYS A 195 11.68 12.04 9.88
N GLU A 196 12.33 11.07 10.53
CA GLU A 196 11.72 10.30 11.62
C GLU A 196 11.18 11.20 12.76
N LYS A 197 11.86 12.31 13.04
CA LYS A 197 11.41 13.31 14.02
C LYS A 197 10.05 13.95 13.69
N ASP A 198 9.72 14.05 12.41
CA ASP A 198 8.48 14.68 11.95
C ASP A 198 7.26 13.79 12.30
N TYR A 199 7.47 12.47 12.40
CA TYR A 199 6.46 11.53 12.88
C TYR A 199 6.20 11.62 14.40
N GLY A 200 7.11 12.17 15.17
CA GLY A 200 6.94 12.35 16.61
C GLY A 200 5.71 13.18 16.97
N PHE A 201 5.40 14.16 16.15
CA PHE A 201 4.19 14.96 16.30
C PHE A 201 2.92 14.11 16.12
N TYR A 202 2.88 13.27 15.10
CA TYR A 202 1.70 12.43 14.79
C TYR A 202 1.53 11.26 15.77
N ARG A 203 2.59 10.72 16.35
CA ARG A 203 2.53 9.64 17.35
C ARG A 203 1.86 10.07 18.64
N ASN A 204 1.90 11.37 18.96
CA ASN A 204 1.33 11.95 20.19
C ASN A 204 -0.08 12.51 19.96
N LEU A 205 -0.64 12.42 18.77
CA LEU A 205 -2.02 12.82 18.52
C LEU A 205 -2.95 11.67 18.91
N ASP A 206 -3.98 11.95 19.69
CA ASP A 206 -5.09 11.03 19.97
C ASP A 206 -5.87 10.66 18.69
N TYR A 207 -5.61 11.39 17.62
CA TYR A 207 -6.16 11.22 16.29
C TYR A 207 -5.05 10.99 15.27
N VAL A 208 -4.99 9.77 14.72
CA VAL A 208 -4.19 9.48 13.53
C VAL A 208 -5.09 9.75 12.32
N PRO A 209 -4.77 10.74 11.46
CA PRO A 209 -5.53 10.93 10.24
C PRO A 209 -5.41 9.67 9.38
N VAL A 210 -6.44 8.84 9.41
CA VAL A 210 -6.64 7.81 8.40
C VAL A 210 -6.86 8.56 7.08
N SER A 211 -6.25 8.11 6.01
CA SER A 211 -6.30 8.74 4.69
C SER A 211 -7.65 9.43 4.43
N TYR A 212 -7.60 10.71 4.07
CA TYR A 212 -8.78 11.57 3.84
C TYR A 212 -9.78 10.96 2.84
N THR A 213 -9.31 10.12 1.94
CA THR A 213 -10.14 9.34 1.01
C THR A 213 -11.01 8.29 1.70
N HIS A 214 -10.53 7.68 2.80
CA HIS A 214 -11.32 6.74 3.59
C HIS A 214 -12.39 7.45 4.44
N LEU A 215 -12.11 8.66 4.93
CA LEU A 215 -13.08 9.45 5.69
C LEU A 215 -14.21 9.98 4.78
N ARG A 216 -13.88 10.45 3.57
CA ARG A 216 -14.90 10.89 2.60
C ARG A 216 -15.79 9.77 2.06
N ALA A 217 -15.31 8.54 2.01
CA ALA A 217 -16.15 7.41 1.61
C ALA A 217 -17.34 7.16 2.58
N HIS A 218 -17.24 7.67 3.82
CA HIS A 218 -18.27 7.56 4.84
C HIS A 218 -19.07 8.86 5.07
N GLU A 219 -18.65 9.97 4.51
CA GLU A 219 -19.44 11.20 4.43
C GLU A 219 -20.41 11.12 3.25
N THR A 220 -21.20 10.05 3.22
CA THR A 220 -22.25 9.92 2.23
C THR A 220 -23.36 10.92 2.55
N LEU A 221 -23.70 11.76 1.55
CA LEU A 221 -25.02 12.36 1.21
C LEU A 221 -25.99 12.75 2.33
N ALA A 222 -25.77 12.35 3.57
CA ALA A 222 -26.64 12.67 4.72
C ALA A 222 -26.23 13.98 5.43
N ASN A 223 -25.09 14.58 5.06
CA ASN A 223 -24.55 15.80 5.67
C ASN A 223 -24.26 16.93 4.65
N LEU A 224 -24.88 16.86 3.47
CA LEU A 224 -24.93 17.98 2.51
C LEU A 224 -26.28 18.67 2.58
#